data_ae1b2f12135630f97a77f7af2bb561cd
#
_entry.id   ae1b2f12135630f97a77f7af2bb561cd
#
_cell.length_a   1.000
_cell.length_b   1.000
_cell.length_c   1.000
_cell.angle_alpha   90.00
_cell.angle_beta   90.00
_cell.angle_gamma   90.00
#
_symmetry.space_group_name_H-M   'P 1'
#
loop_
_entity.id
_entity.type
_entity.pdbx_description
1 polymer ?
#
loop_
_entity_poly.entity_id
_entity_poly.type
_entity_poly.pdbx_seq_one_letter_code
_entity_poly.pdbx_strand_id
1 'polypeptide(L)'
;MFAARSDEPRGQSGATAAATSAAASGAGAVGLITLVTVALLLAWDFFPARFPPKAHDTLSALPLALIALAWLGHRLTQRPTRAELGRAIVLAAAFLFWAANQFWPDFPRATLLNDLAVALFVIDVWLTMAAERQTARSAVAMKPRT
;
A
#
# COMPACT_ATOMS: atom_id res chain seq x y z
N MET A 1 39.45 -12.33 42.07
CA MET A 1 38.62 -11.18 41.82
C MET A 1 38.64 -10.89 40.29
N PHE A 2 37.77 -11.60 39.54
CA PHE A 2 37.71 -11.51 38.07
C PHE A 2 36.57 -10.55 37.70
N ALA A 3 36.90 -9.43 37.10
CA ALA A 3 35.92 -8.48 36.55
C ALA A 3 35.45 -9.03 35.19
N ALA A 4 34.19 -9.44 35.10
CA ALA A 4 33.53 -9.77 33.84
C ALA A 4 33.33 -8.48 33.05
N ARG A 5 34.03 -8.38 31.91
CA ARG A 5 33.87 -7.32 30.93
C ARG A 5 32.61 -7.62 30.11
N SER A 6 31.57 -6.87 30.33
CA SER A 6 30.34 -6.94 29.54
C SER A 6 30.61 -6.27 28.18
N ASP A 7 30.93 -7.08 27.18
CA ASP A 7 30.93 -6.62 25.78
C ASP A 7 29.47 -6.44 25.33
N GLU A 8 28.92 -5.27 25.50
CA GLU A 8 27.65 -4.87 24.86
C GLU A 8 27.86 -4.68 23.35
N PRO A 9 27.00 -5.30 22.51
CA PRO A 9 27.07 -5.12 21.06
C PRO A 9 26.49 -3.77 20.65
N ARG A 10 27.28 -2.69 20.78
CA ARG A 10 26.89 -1.31 20.36
C ARG A 10 26.69 -1.12 18.85
N GLY A 11 26.93 -2.12 18.02
CA GLY A 11 26.85 -2.00 16.55
C GLY A 11 25.46 -2.15 15.93
N GLN A 12 24.52 -2.83 16.60
CA GLN A 12 23.23 -3.16 15.98
C GLN A 12 22.18 -2.04 16.09
N SER A 13 22.28 -1.15 17.08
CA SER A 13 21.31 -0.07 17.28
C SER A 13 21.38 1.01 16.19
N GLY A 14 22.57 1.30 15.65
CA GLY A 14 22.74 2.31 14.61
C GLY A 14 22.22 1.89 13.23
N ALA A 15 22.41 0.61 12.87
CA ALA A 15 21.99 0.09 11.57
C ALA A 15 20.45 0.02 11.46
N THR A 16 19.75 -0.37 12.53
CA THR A 16 18.29 -0.41 12.56
C THR A 16 17.65 0.98 12.52
N ALA A 17 18.26 1.98 13.20
CA ALA A 17 17.78 3.36 13.17
C ALA A 17 17.97 4.00 11.79
N ALA A 18 19.09 3.73 11.11
CA ALA A 18 19.33 4.22 9.76
C ALA A 18 18.39 3.59 8.73
N ALA A 19 18.11 2.29 8.84
CA ALA A 19 17.17 1.59 7.95
C ALA A 19 15.72 2.08 8.12
N THR A 20 15.27 2.34 9.36
CA THR A 20 13.94 2.91 9.62
C THR A 20 13.81 4.34 9.11
N SER A 21 14.85 5.16 9.25
CA SER A 21 14.86 6.53 8.72
C SER A 21 14.83 6.54 7.19
N ALA A 22 15.59 5.68 6.53
CA ALA A 22 15.59 5.57 5.05
C ALA A 22 14.23 5.07 4.52
N ALA A 23 13.60 4.10 5.20
CA ALA A 23 12.27 3.62 4.82
C ALA A 23 11.19 4.69 4.99
N ALA A 24 11.24 5.48 6.06
CA ALA A 24 10.32 6.60 6.28
C ALA A 24 10.48 7.70 5.23
N SER A 25 11.72 8.02 4.85
CA SER A 25 12.01 9.00 3.78
C SER A 25 11.52 8.49 2.43
N GLY A 26 11.69 7.19 2.12
CA GLY A 26 11.22 6.57 0.90
C GLY A 26 9.69 6.61 0.76
N ALA A 27 8.96 6.28 1.83
CA ALA A 27 7.50 6.33 1.86
C ALA A 27 6.97 7.75 1.65
N GLY A 28 7.62 8.75 2.27
CA GLY A 28 7.28 10.16 2.06
C GLY A 28 7.50 10.62 0.62
N ALA A 29 8.61 10.22 0.00
CA ALA A 29 8.90 10.53 -1.40
C ALA A 29 7.86 9.92 -2.34
N VAL A 30 7.51 8.64 -2.17
CA VAL A 30 6.48 7.99 -3.00
C VAL A 30 5.12 8.68 -2.81
N GLY A 31 4.73 9.03 -1.57
CA GLY A 31 3.51 9.77 -1.30
C GLY A 31 3.48 11.12 -2.01
N LEU A 32 4.58 11.87 -1.99
CA LEU A 32 4.69 13.15 -2.68
C LEU A 32 4.57 12.97 -4.20
N ILE A 33 5.26 12.00 -4.78
CA ILE A 33 5.16 11.70 -6.22
C ILE A 33 3.72 11.36 -6.59
N THR A 34 3.04 10.54 -5.79
CA THR A 34 1.63 10.18 -6.00
C THR A 34 0.74 11.44 -6.00
N LEU A 35 0.90 12.33 -5.03
CA LEU A 35 0.14 13.59 -4.96
C LEU A 35 0.41 14.50 -6.15
N VAL A 36 1.66 14.64 -6.56
CA VAL A 36 2.02 15.43 -7.75
C VAL A 36 1.37 14.84 -9.01
N THR A 37 1.38 13.51 -9.16
CA THR A 37 0.76 12.85 -10.32
C THR A 37 -0.75 13.05 -10.34
N VAL A 38 -1.41 12.97 -9.19
CA VAL A 38 -2.85 13.29 -9.07
C VAL A 38 -3.13 14.75 -9.41
N ALA A 39 -2.29 15.67 -8.93
CA ALA A 39 -2.44 17.10 -9.27
C ALA A 39 -2.27 17.36 -10.77
N LEU A 40 -1.33 16.67 -11.43
CA LEU A 40 -1.13 16.73 -12.87
C LEU A 40 -2.32 16.13 -13.64
N LEU A 41 -2.90 15.03 -13.15
CA LEU A 41 -4.11 14.45 -13.72
C LEU A 41 -5.29 15.44 -13.67
N LEU A 42 -5.51 16.07 -12.51
CA LEU A 42 -6.54 17.10 -12.38
C LEU A 42 -6.26 18.32 -13.27
N ALA A 43 -4.99 18.75 -13.37
CA ALA A 43 -4.61 19.83 -14.27
C ALA A 43 -4.87 19.48 -15.75
N TRP A 44 -4.69 18.22 -16.13
CA TRP A 44 -5.03 17.73 -17.47
C TRP A 44 -6.53 17.84 -17.74
N ASP A 45 -7.39 17.48 -16.78
CA ASP A 45 -8.85 17.58 -16.91
C ASP A 45 -9.31 19.04 -17.12
N PHE A 46 -8.65 20.00 -16.48
CA PHE A 46 -8.95 21.41 -16.64
C PHE A 46 -8.36 22.05 -17.92
N PHE A 47 -7.20 21.53 -18.38
CA PHE A 47 -6.45 22.12 -19.49
C PHE A 47 -5.96 21.06 -20.49
N PRO A 48 -6.85 20.25 -21.11
CA PRO A 48 -6.46 19.11 -21.94
C PRO A 48 -5.59 19.49 -23.14
N ALA A 49 -5.77 20.70 -23.70
CA ALA A 49 -4.99 21.17 -24.84
C ALA A 49 -3.49 21.41 -24.55
N ARG A 50 -3.07 21.40 -23.30
CA ARG A 50 -1.69 21.61 -22.89
C ARG A 50 -0.88 20.32 -22.77
N PHE A 51 -1.52 19.16 -22.81
CA PHE A 51 -0.91 17.86 -22.56
C PHE A 51 -0.99 16.96 -23.82
N PRO A 52 -0.06 16.00 -23.98
CA PRO A 52 -0.13 14.98 -25.02
C PRO A 52 -1.41 14.11 -24.87
N PRO A 53 -2.02 13.61 -25.96
CA PRO A 53 -3.26 12.83 -25.92
C PRO A 53 -3.23 11.59 -24.99
N LYS A 54 -2.07 10.92 -24.90
CA LYS A 54 -1.88 9.73 -24.03
C LYS A 54 -1.44 10.06 -22.61
N ALA A 55 -1.28 11.34 -22.25
CA ALA A 55 -0.86 11.72 -20.90
C ALA A 55 -1.89 11.32 -19.85
N HIS A 56 -3.17 11.39 -20.16
CA HIS A 56 -4.26 10.99 -19.27
C HIS A 56 -4.12 9.54 -18.82
N ASP A 57 -3.92 8.60 -19.73
CA ASP A 57 -3.85 7.17 -19.41
C ASP A 57 -2.68 6.88 -18.45
N THR A 58 -1.52 7.49 -18.71
CA THR A 58 -0.36 7.36 -17.83
C THR A 58 -0.57 8.05 -16.47
N LEU A 59 -1.12 9.28 -16.48
CA LEU A 59 -1.34 10.04 -15.25
C LEU A 59 -2.41 9.43 -14.36
N SER A 60 -3.40 8.74 -14.91
CA SER A 60 -4.44 8.03 -14.15
C SER A 60 -3.95 6.69 -13.60
N ALA A 61 -3.11 5.96 -14.33
CA ALA A 61 -2.57 4.68 -13.90
C ALA A 61 -1.47 4.80 -12.83
N LEU A 62 -0.59 5.79 -12.96
CA LEU A 62 0.61 5.92 -12.14
C LEU A 62 0.33 6.09 -10.63
N PRO A 63 -0.60 6.94 -10.17
CA PRO A 63 -0.93 7.06 -8.75
C PRO A 63 -1.44 5.75 -8.14
N LEU A 64 -2.26 5.00 -8.91
CA LEU A 64 -2.80 3.72 -8.45
C LEU A 64 -1.70 2.68 -8.27
N ALA A 65 -0.77 2.58 -9.23
CA ALA A 65 0.37 1.68 -9.14
C ALA A 65 1.31 2.07 -7.99
N LEU A 66 1.63 3.35 -7.84
CA LEU A 66 2.51 3.85 -6.78
C LEU A 66 1.93 3.60 -5.39
N ILE A 67 0.63 3.87 -5.17
CA ILE A 67 0.01 3.65 -3.86
C ILE A 67 -0.05 2.16 -3.52
N ALA A 68 -0.30 1.28 -4.52
CA ALA A 68 -0.30 -0.17 -4.33
C ALA A 68 1.07 -0.67 -3.87
N LEU A 69 2.13 -0.25 -4.56
CA LEU A 69 3.51 -0.65 -4.25
C LEU A 69 4.00 -0.06 -2.93
N ALA A 70 3.69 1.22 -2.66
CA ALA A 70 4.04 1.88 -1.40
C ALA A 70 3.35 1.21 -0.21
N TRP A 71 2.06 0.90 -0.34
CA TRP A 71 1.30 0.20 0.70
C TRP A 71 1.85 -1.19 0.97
N LEU A 72 2.06 -1.99 -0.09
CA LEU A 72 2.62 -3.34 0.06
C LEU A 72 4.02 -3.30 0.68
N GLY A 73 4.90 -2.41 0.20
CA GLY A 73 6.23 -2.20 0.75
C GLY A 73 6.19 -1.81 2.23
N HIS A 74 5.32 -0.86 2.60
CA HIS A 74 5.12 -0.47 4.00
C HIS A 74 4.66 -1.64 4.87
N ARG A 75 3.71 -2.44 4.39
CA ARG A 75 3.25 -3.64 5.13
C ARG A 75 4.35 -4.68 5.32
N LEU A 76 5.17 -4.91 4.32
CA LEU A 76 6.29 -5.86 4.40
C LEU A 76 7.32 -5.46 5.47
N THR A 77 7.55 -4.16 5.69
CA THR A 77 8.48 -3.68 6.75
C THR A 77 7.96 -3.93 8.17
N GLN A 78 6.65 -4.08 8.35
CA GLN A 78 6.01 -4.29 9.66
C GLN A 78 6.01 -5.74 10.14
N ARG A 79 6.63 -6.68 9.42
CA ARG A 79 6.62 -8.12 9.71
C ARG A 79 5.19 -8.65 9.93
N PRO A 80 4.29 -8.50 8.94
CA PRO A 80 2.89 -8.84 9.07
C PRO A 80 2.70 -10.33 9.29
N THR A 81 1.60 -10.70 9.94
CA THR A 81 1.12 -12.08 9.96
C THR A 81 0.74 -12.53 8.55
N ARG A 82 0.65 -13.83 8.31
CA ARG A 82 0.24 -14.36 6.98
C ARG A 82 -1.12 -13.83 6.53
N ALA A 83 -2.07 -13.66 7.45
CA ALA A 83 -3.38 -13.11 7.14
C ALA A 83 -3.34 -11.63 6.77
N GLU A 84 -2.55 -10.82 7.47
CA GLU A 84 -2.35 -9.40 7.17
C GLU A 84 -1.62 -9.21 5.84
N LEU A 85 -0.61 -10.03 5.56
CA LEU A 85 0.09 -10.02 4.29
C LEU A 85 -0.84 -10.40 3.14
N GLY A 86 -1.67 -11.45 3.32
CA GLY A 86 -2.67 -11.86 2.33
C GLY A 86 -3.62 -10.72 1.96
N ARG A 87 -4.16 -9.99 2.95
CA ARG A 87 -5.02 -8.82 2.72
C ARG A 87 -4.27 -7.69 2.00
N ALA A 88 -3.03 -7.41 2.42
CA ALA A 88 -2.21 -6.39 1.75
C ALA A 88 -1.96 -6.72 0.27
N ILE A 89 -1.74 -7.99 -0.05
CA ILE A 89 -1.56 -8.47 -1.43
C ILE A 89 -2.87 -8.32 -2.22
N VAL A 90 -4.02 -8.71 -1.65
CA VAL A 90 -5.33 -8.57 -2.31
C VAL A 90 -5.62 -7.11 -2.65
N LEU A 91 -5.42 -6.20 -1.70
CA LEU A 91 -5.62 -4.77 -1.92
C LEU A 91 -4.65 -4.20 -2.96
N ALA A 92 -3.36 -4.54 -2.87
CA ALA A 92 -2.36 -4.09 -3.85
C ALA A 92 -2.68 -4.62 -5.26
N ALA A 93 -3.12 -5.88 -5.40
CA ALA A 93 -3.53 -6.46 -6.66
C ALA A 93 -4.76 -5.73 -7.25
N ALA A 94 -5.75 -5.36 -6.42
CA ALA A 94 -6.90 -4.57 -6.85
C ALA A 94 -6.47 -3.24 -7.50
N PHE A 95 -5.60 -2.49 -6.85
CA PHE A 95 -5.09 -1.23 -7.40
C PHE A 95 -4.23 -1.44 -8.65
N LEU A 96 -3.42 -2.51 -8.71
CA LEU A 96 -2.60 -2.81 -9.89
C LEU A 96 -3.44 -3.22 -11.10
N PHE A 97 -4.51 -4.00 -10.92
CA PHE A 97 -5.45 -4.32 -12.01
C PHE A 97 -6.16 -3.06 -12.48
N TRP A 98 -6.54 -2.18 -11.57
CA TRP A 98 -7.16 -0.90 -11.93
C TRP A 98 -6.18 0.01 -12.67
N ALA A 99 -4.92 0.11 -12.21
CA ALA A 99 -3.86 0.84 -12.90
C ALA A 99 -3.62 0.27 -14.32
N ALA A 100 -3.58 -1.05 -14.48
CA ALA A 100 -3.44 -1.69 -15.78
C ALA A 100 -4.61 -1.37 -16.72
N ASN A 101 -5.84 -1.34 -16.21
CA ASN A 101 -7.02 -0.93 -16.96
C ASN A 101 -6.92 0.52 -17.45
N GLN A 102 -6.40 1.43 -16.60
CA GLN A 102 -6.21 2.83 -16.97
C GLN A 102 -5.08 3.02 -17.99
N PHE A 103 -4.01 2.23 -17.88
CA PHE A 103 -2.85 2.33 -18.76
C PHE A 103 -3.11 1.77 -20.16
N TRP A 104 -3.98 0.74 -20.26
CA TRP A 104 -4.35 0.09 -21.53
C TRP A 104 -5.87 0.08 -21.72
N PRO A 105 -6.52 1.25 -21.90
CA PRO A 105 -7.98 1.32 -22.05
C PRO A 105 -8.48 0.58 -23.30
N ASP A 106 -7.66 0.55 -24.38
CA ASP A 106 -7.98 -0.11 -25.64
C ASP A 106 -7.72 -1.63 -25.62
N PHE A 107 -7.26 -2.19 -24.49
CA PHE A 107 -7.01 -3.62 -24.41
C PHE A 107 -8.33 -4.42 -24.50
N PRO A 108 -8.43 -5.47 -25.33
CA PRO A 108 -9.68 -6.21 -25.56
C PRO A 108 -10.33 -6.78 -24.30
N ARG A 109 -9.58 -6.89 -23.20
CA ARG A 109 -10.06 -7.36 -21.89
C ARG A 109 -9.92 -6.30 -20.78
N ALA A 110 -9.91 -5.02 -21.14
CA ALA A 110 -9.82 -3.93 -20.16
C ALA A 110 -10.95 -4.00 -19.14
N THR A 111 -12.18 -4.28 -19.58
CA THR A 111 -13.33 -4.50 -18.69
C THR A 111 -13.06 -5.60 -17.67
N LEU A 112 -12.45 -6.72 -18.07
CA LEU A 112 -12.10 -7.80 -17.13
C LEU A 112 -11.10 -7.34 -16.06
N LEU A 113 -10.12 -6.52 -16.42
CA LEU A 113 -9.16 -5.96 -15.45
C LEU A 113 -9.89 -5.08 -14.43
N ASN A 114 -10.83 -4.26 -14.88
CA ASN A 114 -11.67 -3.44 -14.00
C ASN A 114 -12.54 -4.30 -13.07
N ASP A 115 -13.19 -5.32 -13.60
CA ASP A 115 -14.07 -6.21 -12.83
C ASP A 115 -13.27 -7.00 -11.77
N LEU A 116 -12.07 -7.46 -12.12
CA LEU A 116 -11.14 -8.09 -11.18
C LEU A 116 -10.70 -7.11 -10.08
N ALA A 117 -10.40 -5.87 -10.43
CA ALA A 117 -10.04 -4.84 -9.46
C ALA A 117 -11.17 -4.61 -8.46
N VAL A 118 -12.41 -4.46 -8.95
CA VAL A 118 -13.61 -4.27 -8.11
C VAL A 118 -13.84 -5.50 -7.23
N ALA A 119 -13.77 -6.71 -7.79
CA ALA A 119 -13.95 -7.95 -7.03
C ALA A 119 -12.92 -8.09 -5.90
N LEU A 120 -11.64 -7.85 -6.17
CA LEU A 120 -10.58 -7.91 -5.17
C LEU A 120 -10.76 -6.83 -4.08
N PHE A 121 -11.16 -5.63 -4.46
CA PHE A 121 -11.45 -4.56 -3.51
C PHE A 121 -12.61 -4.93 -2.57
N VAL A 122 -13.70 -5.48 -3.11
CA VAL A 122 -14.85 -5.97 -2.30
C VAL A 122 -14.42 -7.09 -1.35
N ILE A 123 -13.58 -8.02 -1.83
CA ILE A 123 -13.02 -9.10 -1.01
C ILE A 123 -12.18 -8.52 0.13
N ASP A 124 -11.30 -7.54 -0.14
CA ASP A 124 -10.47 -6.90 0.89
C ASP A 124 -11.31 -6.21 1.96
N VAL A 125 -12.31 -5.43 1.57
CA VAL A 125 -13.26 -4.78 2.50
C VAL A 125 -13.99 -5.82 3.36
N TRP A 126 -14.47 -6.90 2.75
CA TRP A 126 -15.14 -7.97 3.48
C TRP A 126 -14.22 -8.67 4.48
N LEU A 127 -12.99 -9.00 4.09
CA LEU A 127 -11.97 -9.60 4.97
C LEU A 127 -11.62 -8.68 6.14
N THR A 128 -11.52 -7.38 5.89
CA THR A 128 -11.26 -6.38 6.93
C THR A 128 -12.39 -6.32 7.94
N MET A 129 -13.63 -6.22 7.49
CA MET A 129 -14.81 -6.23 8.35
C MET A 129 -14.94 -7.55 9.15
N ALA A 130 -14.60 -8.70 8.55
CA ALA A 130 -14.60 -9.98 9.24
C ALA A 130 -13.56 -10.04 10.36
N ALA A 131 -12.36 -9.52 10.12
CA ALA A 131 -11.29 -9.47 11.11
C ALA A 131 -11.64 -8.56 12.31
N GLU A 132 -12.24 -7.40 12.05
CA GLU A 132 -12.68 -6.47 13.10
C GLU A 132 -13.75 -7.11 14.01
N ARG A 133 -14.73 -7.85 13.42
CA ARG A 133 -15.74 -8.58 14.19
C ARG A 133 -15.14 -9.66 15.08
N GLN A 134 -14.10 -10.35 14.63
CA GLN A 134 -13.40 -11.36 15.44
C GLN A 134 -12.70 -10.71 16.63
N THR A 135 -11.98 -9.61 16.40
CA THR A 135 -11.30 -8.86 17.45
C THR A 135 -12.28 -8.34 18.52
N ALA A 136 -13.41 -7.78 18.09
CA ALA A 136 -14.45 -7.30 18.98
C ALA A 136 -15.04 -8.42 19.85
N ARG A 137 -15.30 -9.60 19.26
CA ARG A 137 -15.82 -10.78 19.99
C ARG A 137 -14.83 -11.27 21.05
N SER A 138 -13.54 -11.33 20.71
CA SER A 138 -12.49 -11.74 21.64
C SER A 138 -12.36 -10.77 22.82
N ALA A 139 -12.46 -9.46 22.58
CA ALA A 139 -12.42 -8.45 23.62
C ALA A 139 -13.60 -8.56 24.61
N VAL A 140 -14.81 -8.85 24.11
CA VAL A 140 -16.00 -9.08 24.96
C VAL A 140 -15.87 -10.35 25.79
N ALA A 141 -15.32 -11.44 25.20
CA ALA A 141 -15.13 -12.71 25.90
C ALA A 141 -14.10 -12.62 27.05
N MET A 142 -13.15 -11.69 26.95
CA MET A 142 -12.07 -11.49 27.94
C MET A 142 -12.47 -10.56 29.11
N LYS A 143 -13.65 -9.90 29.05
CA LYS A 143 -14.11 -9.01 30.12
C LYS A 143 -14.55 -9.85 31.34
N PRO A 144 -13.87 -9.72 32.52
CA PRO A 144 -14.25 -10.48 33.70
C PRO A 144 -15.71 -10.14 34.10
N ARG A 145 -16.49 -11.18 34.40
CA ARG A 145 -17.83 -11.03 35.01
C ARG A 145 -17.59 -10.53 36.44
N THR A 146 -17.74 -9.24 36.67
CA THR A 146 -17.82 -8.65 38.00
C THR A 146 -19.20 -8.92 38.61
#